data_589f49b7f9aa36c7ebaaaa44b31aec27
#
_entry.id   589f49b7f9aa36c7ebaaaa44b31aec27
#
_cell.length_a   1.000
_cell.length_b   1.000
_cell.length_c   1.000
_cell.angle_alpha   90.00
_cell.angle_beta   90.00
_cell.angle_gamma   90.00
#
_symmetry.space_group_name_H-M   'P 1'
#
loop_
_entity.id
_entity.type
_entity.pdbx_description
1 polymer ?
#
loop_
_entity_poly.entity_id
_entity_poly.type
_entity_poly.pdbx_seq_one_letter_code
_entity_poly.pdbx_strand_id
1 'polypeptide(L)'
;PEPTPEPTTPAQKIERTAQNAFGKEGAQATSEIQTPFSTSADAADMLVQQFKGGVVMYTPKYGPVAVESGVYEHWWKQRQYSDFAGWEGLPVSWRSENGVLHTKFEKAELYWDKANGLPRNTNVLGAKDALVIGDSQVTSTSWVGLGLKQAGFIPYLFRCGGVGFVTAREGVCPSYYQGVMGGRWALPSGNPGVIYLDASGNDIYIHEDETKAREHVNAHQTQVIEQLRRMYPSSKIVFGGVVSMSEDAAADKQLTRKRHVANEVARQGARETGVL
;
A
#
# COMPACT_ATOMS: atom_id res chain seq x y z
N PRO A 1 2.47 40.79 -23.77
CA PRO A 1 2.09 40.57 -22.38
C PRO A 1 3.36 40.33 -21.55
N GLU A 2 3.50 41.04 -20.44
CA GLU A 2 4.60 40.80 -19.49
C GLU A 2 4.56 39.36 -19.01
N PRO A 3 5.72 38.69 -18.86
CA PRO A 3 5.76 37.34 -18.32
C PRO A 3 5.24 37.33 -16.88
N THR A 4 4.31 36.44 -16.60
CA THR A 4 3.81 36.25 -15.23
C THR A 4 4.98 35.93 -14.31
N PRO A 5 5.16 36.66 -13.20
CA PRO A 5 6.29 36.43 -12.30
C PRO A 5 6.32 35.00 -11.77
N GLU A 6 7.53 34.45 -11.59
CA GLU A 6 7.74 33.12 -11.04
C GLU A 6 7.21 33.02 -9.61
N PRO A 7 6.50 31.91 -9.24
CA PRO A 7 5.99 31.72 -7.89
C PRO A 7 7.15 31.50 -6.91
N THR A 8 7.20 32.32 -5.86
CA THR A 8 8.27 32.30 -4.85
C THR A 8 7.88 31.55 -3.59
N THR A 9 6.62 31.68 -3.15
CA THR A 9 6.15 31.02 -1.93
C THR A 9 5.57 29.63 -2.22
N PRO A 10 5.57 28.70 -1.23
CA PRO A 10 4.91 27.41 -1.35
C PRO A 10 3.43 27.52 -1.81
N ALA A 11 2.68 28.47 -1.24
CA ALA A 11 1.28 28.72 -1.60
C ALA A 11 1.11 29.07 -3.08
N GLN A 12 1.91 30.00 -3.61
CA GLN A 12 1.88 30.39 -5.02
C GLN A 12 2.28 29.23 -5.94
N LYS A 13 3.24 28.40 -5.51
CA LYS A 13 3.65 27.19 -6.24
C LYS A 13 2.54 26.15 -6.29
N ILE A 14 1.82 25.95 -5.19
CA ILE A 14 0.67 25.05 -5.10
C ILE A 14 -0.43 25.53 -6.06
N GLU A 15 -0.81 26.81 -6.00
CA GLU A 15 -1.85 27.38 -6.85
C GLU A 15 -1.49 27.25 -8.35
N ARG A 16 -0.28 27.61 -8.73
CA ARG A 16 0.18 27.50 -10.13
C ARG A 16 0.17 26.05 -10.61
N THR A 17 0.55 25.10 -9.75
CA THR A 17 0.50 23.69 -10.09
C THR A 17 -0.94 23.21 -10.27
N ALA A 18 -1.88 23.65 -9.42
CA ALA A 18 -3.29 23.33 -9.60
C ALA A 18 -3.84 23.87 -10.94
N GLN A 19 -3.49 25.11 -11.30
CA GLN A 19 -3.89 25.69 -12.58
C GLN A 19 -3.35 24.89 -13.77
N ASN A 20 -2.09 24.48 -13.72
CA ASN A 20 -1.45 23.71 -14.78
C ASN A 20 -2.00 22.28 -14.89
N ALA A 21 -2.31 21.64 -13.77
CA ALA A 21 -2.77 20.26 -13.75
C ALA A 21 -4.27 20.11 -14.00
N PHE A 22 -5.08 21.01 -13.43
CA PHE A 22 -6.54 20.86 -13.37
C PHE A 22 -7.30 21.89 -14.23
N GLY A 23 -6.58 22.85 -14.82
CA GLY A 23 -7.19 23.96 -15.55
C GLY A 23 -7.94 24.94 -14.63
N LYS A 24 -8.52 25.98 -15.22
CA LYS A 24 -9.14 27.10 -14.47
C LYS A 24 -10.26 26.66 -13.52
N GLU A 25 -11.13 25.78 -13.96
CA GLU A 25 -12.26 25.30 -13.15
C GLU A 25 -11.80 24.32 -12.07
N GLY A 26 -10.92 23.38 -12.42
CA GLY A 26 -10.37 22.39 -11.52
C GLY A 26 -9.45 22.97 -10.44
N ALA A 27 -8.82 24.12 -10.70
CA ALA A 27 -7.94 24.82 -9.77
C ALA A 27 -8.66 25.67 -8.70
N GLN A 28 -9.99 25.57 -8.60
CA GLN A 28 -10.71 26.21 -7.50
C GLN A 28 -10.45 25.45 -6.20
N ALA A 29 -9.83 26.12 -5.23
CA ALA A 29 -9.53 25.52 -3.93
C ALA A 29 -10.82 25.16 -3.18
N THR A 30 -10.84 23.98 -2.58
CA THR A 30 -11.94 23.47 -1.74
C THR A 30 -11.53 23.33 -0.28
N SER A 31 -10.25 23.54 0.03
CA SER A 31 -9.73 23.63 1.38
C SER A 31 -8.69 24.75 1.52
N GLU A 32 -8.43 25.16 2.75
CA GLU A 32 -7.21 25.88 3.09
C GLU A 32 -5.98 24.97 2.91
N ILE A 33 -4.79 25.57 2.86
CA ILE A 33 -3.53 24.83 2.90
C ILE A 33 -3.40 24.20 4.29
N GLN A 34 -3.17 22.91 4.34
CA GLN A 34 -3.07 22.12 5.56
C GLN A 34 -1.68 21.48 5.66
N THR A 35 -1.18 21.36 6.89
CA THR A 35 -0.06 20.47 7.18
C THR A 35 -0.66 19.09 7.44
N PRO A 36 -0.38 18.09 6.63
CA PRO A 36 -0.91 16.76 6.86
C PRO A 36 -0.35 16.21 8.18
N PHE A 37 -1.21 15.50 8.92
CA PHE A 37 -0.80 14.81 10.13
C PHE A 37 0.26 13.77 9.76
N SER A 38 1.51 14.03 10.11
CA SER A 38 2.60 13.10 9.88
C SER A 38 3.48 13.04 11.10
N THR A 39 3.63 11.83 11.63
CA THR A 39 4.62 11.50 12.66
C THR A 39 6.00 11.22 12.06
N SER A 40 6.09 11.12 10.72
CA SER A 40 7.36 10.84 10.04
C SER A 40 8.12 12.12 9.73
N ALA A 41 9.40 12.17 10.07
CA ALA A 41 10.27 13.33 9.87
C ALA A 41 10.41 13.74 8.38
N ASP A 42 10.23 12.82 7.44
CA ASP A 42 10.30 13.06 6.00
C ASP A 42 9.12 13.87 5.43
N ALA A 43 8.03 13.97 6.18
CA ALA A 43 6.84 14.73 5.79
C ALA A 43 6.47 15.87 6.76
N ALA A 44 7.35 16.22 7.69
CA ALA A 44 7.10 17.25 8.71
C ALA A 44 6.72 18.62 8.12
N ASP A 45 7.29 18.97 6.97
CA ASP A 45 7.07 20.25 6.28
C ASP A 45 6.23 20.10 5.01
N MET A 46 5.49 19.01 4.86
CA MET A 46 4.59 18.81 3.75
C MET A 46 3.36 19.72 3.89
N LEU A 47 2.94 20.33 2.78
CA LEU A 47 1.69 21.06 2.68
C LEU A 47 0.77 20.36 1.69
N VAL A 48 -0.53 20.39 1.96
CA VAL A 48 -1.56 19.80 1.10
C VAL A 48 -2.71 20.79 0.95
N GLN A 49 -3.19 20.94 -0.26
CA GLN A 49 -4.40 21.70 -0.54
C GLN A 49 -5.29 20.94 -1.51
N GLN A 50 -6.59 20.90 -1.20
CA GLN A 50 -7.58 20.27 -2.05
C GLN A 50 -8.17 21.29 -3.04
N PHE A 51 -8.44 20.84 -4.24
CA PHE A 51 -9.03 21.58 -5.34
C PHE A 51 -10.16 20.76 -5.95
N LYS A 52 -11.03 21.38 -6.74
CA LYS A 52 -12.09 20.65 -7.45
C LYS A 52 -11.56 19.55 -8.37
N GLY A 53 -10.41 19.75 -8.99
CA GLY A 53 -9.79 18.80 -9.92
C GLY A 53 -8.89 17.74 -9.28
N GLY A 54 -8.57 17.87 -8.00
CA GLY A 54 -7.65 16.97 -7.32
C GLY A 54 -6.99 17.60 -6.10
N VAL A 55 -5.79 17.16 -5.80
CA VAL A 55 -5.00 17.62 -4.65
C VAL A 55 -3.63 18.09 -5.12
N VAL A 56 -3.09 19.14 -4.56
CA VAL A 56 -1.67 19.49 -4.72
C VAL A 56 -0.95 19.26 -3.39
N MET A 57 0.10 18.44 -3.44
CA MET A 57 0.99 18.14 -2.34
C MET A 57 2.32 18.85 -2.57
N TYR A 58 2.79 19.58 -1.58
CA TYR A 58 4.08 20.25 -1.62
C TYR A 58 5.03 19.64 -0.60
N THR A 59 6.22 19.30 -1.04
CA THR A 59 7.32 18.94 -0.13
C THR A 59 8.50 19.86 -0.39
N PRO A 60 9.28 20.26 0.63
CA PRO A 60 10.49 21.07 0.40
C PRO A 60 11.48 20.40 -0.54
N LYS A 61 11.55 19.06 -0.53
CA LYS A 61 12.46 18.26 -1.34
C LYS A 61 12.11 18.23 -2.83
N TYR A 62 10.82 18.08 -3.14
CA TYR A 62 10.36 17.84 -4.52
C TYR A 62 9.49 18.98 -5.08
N GLY A 63 9.09 19.93 -4.24
CA GLY A 63 8.17 20.99 -4.63
C GLY A 63 6.71 20.50 -4.74
N PRO A 64 5.88 21.26 -5.51
CA PRO A 64 4.46 20.97 -5.64
C PRO A 64 4.20 19.88 -6.68
N VAL A 65 3.37 18.91 -6.32
CA VAL A 65 2.99 17.78 -7.15
C VAL A 65 1.46 17.65 -7.17
N ALA A 66 0.89 17.63 -8.37
CA ALA A 66 -0.53 17.37 -8.55
C ALA A 66 -0.85 15.89 -8.43
N VAL A 67 -1.92 15.58 -7.72
CA VAL A 67 -2.38 14.23 -7.42
C VAL A 67 -3.88 14.16 -7.66
N GLU A 68 -4.34 13.15 -8.36
CA GLU A 68 -5.77 12.88 -8.51
C GLU A 68 -6.38 12.47 -7.16
N SER A 69 -7.62 12.89 -6.87
CA SER A 69 -8.25 12.71 -5.56
C SER A 69 -8.28 11.27 -5.08
N GLY A 70 -8.61 10.32 -5.95
CA GLY A 70 -8.65 8.89 -5.59
C GLY A 70 -7.26 8.31 -5.31
N VAL A 71 -6.23 8.76 -6.05
CA VAL A 71 -4.82 8.39 -5.76
C VAL A 71 -4.38 8.98 -4.43
N TYR A 72 -4.75 10.25 -4.15
CA TYR A 72 -4.45 10.88 -2.87
C TYR A 72 -5.11 10.14 -1.69
N GLU A 73 -6.40 9.81 -1.80
CA GLU A 73 -7.09 9.04 -0.76
C GLU A 73 -6.46 7.67 -0.53
N HIS A 74 -6.11 6.96 -1.59
CA HIS A 74 -5.41 5.69 -1.50
C HIS A 74 -4.08 5.83 -0.76
N TRP A 75 -3.23 6.76 -1.19
CA TRP A 75 -1.94 7.05 -0.58
C TRP A 75 -2.09 7.50 0.88
N TRP A 76 -3.04 8.40 1.16
CA TRP A 76 -3.29 8.95 2.49
C TRP A 76 -3.76 7.88 3.47
N LYS A 77 -4.71 7.04 3.08
CA LYS A 77 -5.21 5.96 3.92
C LYS A 77 -4.10 4.98 4.29
N GLN A 78 -3.28 4.59 3.34
CA GLN A 78 -2.14 3.71 3.63
C GLN A 78 -1.13 4.36 4.56
N ARG A 79 -0.88 5.67 4.42
CA ARG A 79 0.08 6.41 5.23
C ARG A 79 -0.39 6.62 6.67
N GLN A 80 -1.66 6.90 6.91
CA GLN A 80 -2.20 7.13 8.26
C GLN A 80 -2.03 5.93 9.20
N TYR A 81 -2.03 4.73 8.65
CA TYR A 81 -2.11 3.49 9.41
C TYR A 81 -0.88 2.58 9.24
N SER A 82 0.04 2.95 8.40
CA SER A 82 1.39 2.44 8.45
C SER A 82 2.23 3.54 9.09
N ASP A 83 2.95 3.28 10.18
CA ASP A 83 3.86 4.24 10.84
C ASP A 83 4.99 4.74 9.93
N PHE A 84 4.84 4.54 8.63
CA PHE A 84 5.80 4.85 7.58
C PHE A 84 5.11 5.58 6.45
N ALA A 85 5.84 6.40 5.75
CA ALA A 85 5.48 6.78 4.40
C ALA A 85 4.99 5.52 3.68
N GLY A 86 3.80 5.53 3.11
CA GLY A 86 3.30 4.40 2.36
C GLY A 86 4.42 3.84 1.47
N TRP A 87 4.35 2.57 1.09
CA TRP A 87 5.42 1.95 0.31
C TRP A 87 5.80 2.77 -0.94
N GLU A 88 4.89 3.60 -1.44
CA GLU A 88 5.09 4.52 -2.56
C GLU A 88 6.11 5.63 -2.26
N GLY A 89 6.26 6.02 -0.99
CA GLY A 89 7.07 7.16 -0.59
C GLY A 89 6.39 8.51 -0.80
N LEU A 90 7.18 9.58 -0.90
CA LEU A 90 6.68 10.94 -1.14
C LEU A 90 6.38 11.19 -2.64
N PRO A 91 5.43 12.09 -2.96
CA PRO A 91 5.20 12.50 -4.34
C PRO A 91 6.40 13.29 -4.88
N VAL A 92 6.83 12.96 -6.09
CA VAL A 92 8.05 13.50 -6.72
C VAL A 92 7.72 14.40 -7.91
N SER A 93 6.81 13.97 -8.76
CA SER A 93 6.42 14.68 -9.97
C SER A 93 5.05 14.22 -10.47
N TRP A 94 4.53 14.93 -11.46
CA TRP A 94 3.28 14.55 -12.11
C TRP A 94 3.37 14.81 -13.63
N ARG A 95 2.50 14.13 -14.37
CA ARG A 95 2.27 14.36 -15.80
C ARG A 95 0.82 14.09 -16.15
N SER A 96 0.33 14.72 -17.19
CA SER A 96 -0.97 14.40 -17.77
C SER A 96 -0.75 13.69 -19.10
N GLU A 97 -1.39 12.56 -19.28
CA GLU A 97 -1.32 11.77 -20.50
C GLU A 97 -2.74 11.35 -20.90
N ASN A 98 -3.18 11.75 -22.09
CA ASN A 98 -4.54 11.49 -22.59
C ASN A 98 -5.66 11.90 -21.60
N GLY A 99 -5.47 12.99 -20.87
CA GLY A 99 -6.42 13.47 -19.86
C GLY A 99 -6.41 12.69 -18.54
N VAL A 100 -5.49 11.75 -18.37
CA VAL A 100 -5.26 11.01 -17.12
C VAL A 100 -4.06 11.62 -16.39
N LEU A 101 -4.25 11.94 -15.10
CA LEU A 101 -3.18 12.45 -14.26
C LEU A 101 -2.39 11.29 -13.67
N HIS A 102 -1.11 11.22 -13.98
CA HIS A 102 -0.15 10.30 -13.42
C HIS A 102 0.68 11.01 -12.36
N THR A 103 0.76 10.46 -11.17
CA THR A 103 1.60 10.96 -10.08
C THR A 103 2.72 9.98 -9.82
N LYS A 104 3.96 10.47 -9.96
CA LYS A 104 5.15 9.72 -9.59
C LYS A 104 5.48 9.96 -8.13
N PHE A 105 5.58 8.89 -7.38
CA PHE A 105 6.11 8.84 -6.03
C PHE A 105 7.55 8.32 -6.06
N GLU A 106 8.24 8.30 -4.92
CA GLU A 106 9.64 7.83 -4.85
C GLU A 106 9.83 6.40 -5.36
N LYS A 107 8.81 5.54 -5.19
CA LYS A 107 8.88 4.10 -5.53
C LYS A 107 7.78 3.62 -6.47
N ALA A 108 6.81 4.45 -6.80
CA ALA A 108 5.68 4.10 -7.65
C ALA A 108 5.28 5.24 -8.56
N GLU A 109 4.60 4.92 -9.66
CA GLU A 109 3.83 5.89 -10.43
C GLU A 109 2.39 5.39 -10.49
N LEU A 110 1.48 6.21 -9.94
CA LEU A 110 0.07 5.88 -9.81
C LEU A 110 -0.81 6.80 -10.66
N TYR A 111 -1.91 6.24 -11.15
CA TYR A 111 -3.02 6.99 -11.72
C TYR A 111 -4.35 6.42 -11.23
N TRP A 112 -5.43 7.20 -11.36
CA TRP A 112 -6.77 6.76 -11.00
C TRP A 112 -7.53 6.23 -12.21
N ASP A 113 -7.89 4.96 -12.16
CA ASP A 113 -8.77 4.33 -13.15
C ASP A 113 -10.21 4.68 -12.82
N LYS A 114 -10.74 5.74 -13.45
CA LYS A 114 -12.10 6.24 -13.21
C LYS A 114 -13.19 5.23 -13.55
N ALA A 115 -12.93 4.34 -14.51
CA ALA A 115 -13.92 3.35 -14.94
C ALA A 115 -14.16 2.29 -13.86
N ASN A 116 -13.12 1.94 -13.12
CA ASN A 116 -13.17 0.91 -12.09
C ASN A 116 -13.14 1.49 -10.67
N GLY A 117 -12.88 2.81 -10.51
CA GLY A 117 -12.76 3.44 -9.20
C GLY A 117 -11.57 2.92 -8.38
N LEU A 118 -10.43 2.63 -9.04
CA LEU A 118 -9.27 2.00 -8.43
C LEU A 118 -7.97 2.71 -8.80
N PRO A 119 -7.00 2.76 -7.87
CA PRO A 119 -5.65 3.18 -8.20
C PRO A 119 -4.96 2.12 -9.08
N ARG A 120 -4.17 2.57 -10.03
CA ARG A 120 -3.34 1.73 -10.90
C ARG A 120 -1.89 2.13 -10.77
N ASN A 121 -1.02 1.14 -10.83
CA ASN A 121 0.42 1.29 -10.74
C ASN A 121 1.07 0.96 -12.08
N THR A 122 1.88 1.88 -12.60
CA THR A 122 2.56 1.68 -13.89
C THR A 122 3.94 1.03 -13.74
N ASN A 123 4.41 0.81 -12.52
CA ASN A 123 5.68 0.11 -12.31
C ASN A 123 5.63 -1.32 -12.84
N VAL A 124 6.78 -1.80 -13.29
CA VAL A 124 7.00 -3.16 -13.75
C VAL A 124 8.10 -3.79 -12.89
N LEU A 125 7.75 -4.79 -12.11
CA LEU A 125 8.70 -5.49 -11.25
C LEU A 125 9.53 -6.50 -12.05
N GLY A 126 10.80 -6.61 -11.68
CA GLY A 126 11.77 -7.54 -12.26
C GLY A 126 12.27 -8.58 -11.27
N ALA A 127 13.19 -9.44 -11.74
CA ALA A 127 13.71 -10.58 -10.96
C ALA A 127 14.44 -10.20 -9.66
N LYS A 128 14.87 -8.94 -9.51
CA LYS A 128 15.49 -8.43 -8.28
C LYS A 128 14.51 -7.78 -7.32
N ASP A 129 13.24 -7.67 -7.70
CA ASP A 129 12.21 -7.10 -6.86
C ASP A 129 11.51 -8.19 -6.04
N ALA A 130 11.06 -7.84 -4.84
CA ALA A 130 10.24 -8.68 -4.00
C ALA A 130 8.91 -7.99 -3.74
N LEU A 131 7.81 -8.64 -4.12
CA LEU A 131 6.47 -8.23 -3.72
C LEU A 131 6.19 -8.79 -2.34
N VAL A 132 5.86 -7.93 -1.38
CA VAL A 132 5.65 -8.33 0.02
C VAL A 132 4.23 -7.96 0.42
N ILE A 133 3.44 -8.95 0.80
CA ILE A 133 2.07 -8.79 1.28
C ILE A 133 2.02 -9.19 2.75
N GLY A 134 1.55 -8.29 3.61
CA GLY A 134 1.56 -8.56 5.04
C GLY A 134 0.76 -7.59 5.90
N ASP A 135 0.86 -7.80 7.20
CA ASP A 135 0.19 -7.00 8.23
C ASP A 135 1.17 -6.05 8.96
N SER A 136 0.91 -5.73 10.24
CA SER A 136 1.75 -4.87 11.06
C SER A 136 3.15 -5.43 11.34
N GLN A 137 3.36 -6.73 11.22
CA GLN A 137 4.65 -7.38 11.49
C GLN A 137 5.63 -7.23 10.32
N VAL A 138 5.12 -6.91 9.13
CA VAL A 138 5.93 -6.77 7.93
C VAL A 138 6.28 -5.32 7.69
N THR A 139 7.51 -4.93 7.95
CA THR A 139 8.02 -3.55 7.73
C THR A 139 9.34 -3.58 6.96
N SER A 140 9.79 -2.42 6.50
CA SER A 140 11.10 -2.29 5.84
C SER A 140 12.28 -2.58 6.77
N THR A 141 12.06 -2.55 8.07
CA THR A 141 13.02 -2.82 9.16
C THR A 141 12.72 -4.11 9.90
N SER A 142 11.63 -4.83 9.55
CA SER A 142 11.35 -6.15 10.09
C SER A 142 12.34 -7.19 9.54
N TRP A 143 12.35 -8.37 10.16
CA TRP A 143 13.18 -9.49 9.71
C TRP A 143 12.92 -9.86 8.23
N VAL A 144 11.66 -9.72 7.76
CA VAL A 144 11.32 -9.94 6.34
C VAL A 144 11.97 -8.89 5.46
N GLY A 145 11.76 -7.60 5.78
CA GLY A 145 12.31 -6.50 4.98
C GLY A 145 13.84 -6.49 4.96
N LEU A 146 14.47 -6.77 6.10
CA LEU A 146 15.94 -6.85 6.20
C LEU A 146 16.47 -8.09 5.50
N GLY A 147 15.84 -9.26 5.69
CA GLY A 147 16.25 -10.52 5.07
C GLY A 147 16.17 -10.47 3.54
N LEU A 148 15.10 -9.89 2.98
CA LEU A 148 14.99 -9.70 1.54
C LEU A 148 16.08 -8.77 0.99
N LYS A 149 16.37 -7.67 1.67
CA LYS A 149 17.47 -6.76 1.29
C LYS A 149 18.84 -7.45 1.35
N GLN A 150 19.08 -8.23 2.41
CA GLN A 150 20.30 -9.00 2.56
C GLN A 150 20.44 -10.08 1.47
N ALA A 151 19.33 -10.66 1.02
CA ALA A 151 19.29 -11.58 -0.11
C ALA A 151 19.39 -10.89 -1.49
N GLY A 152 19.55 -9.56 -1.52
CA GLY A 152 19.74 -8.78 -2.75
C GLY A 152 18.45 -8.37 -3.45
N PHE A 153 17.31 -8.48 -2.80
CA PHE A 153 16.02 -8.04 -3.34
C PHE A 153 15.68 -6.60 -2.92
N ILE A 154 14.88 -5.93 -3.76
CA ILE A 154 14.27 -4.64 -3.46
C ILE A 154 12.82 -4.90 -3.03
N PRO A 155 12.45 -4.76 -1.72
CA PRO A 155 11.12 -5.06 -1.24
C PRO A 155 10.12 -3.95 -1.55
N TYR A 156 8.99 -4.31 -2.14
CA TYR A 156 7.79 -3.50 -2.34
C TYR A 156 6.71 -3.98 -1.37
N LEU A 157 6.42 -3.17 -0.35
CA LEU A 157 5.63 -3.58 0.81
C LEU A 157 4.16 -3.17 0.66
N PHE A 158 3.28 -4.12 0.43
CA PHE A 158 1.82 -3.96 0.43
C PHE A 158 1.28 -4.49 1.76
N ARG A 159 1.15 -3.58 2.71
CA ARG A 159 0.82 -3.95 4.09
C ARG A 159 -0.07 -2.94 4.79
N CYS A 160 -0.81 -3.40 5.78
CA CYS A 160 -1.51 -2.53 6.74
C CYS A 160 -1.66 -3.25 8.07
N GLY A 161 -1.52 -2.51 9.18
CA GLY A 161 -1.72 -3.08 10.51
C GLY A 161 -3.15 -3.56 10.73
N GLY A 162 -3.32 -4.74 11.32
CA GLY A 162 -4.61 -5.29 11.67
C GLY A 162 -5.41 -5.92 10.52
N VAL A 163 -4.81 -6.10 9.33
CA VAL A 163 -5.45 -6.79 8.20
C VAL A 163 -4.93 -8.23 8.07
N GLY A 164 -5.66 -9.06 7.33
CA GLY A 164 -5.29 -10.42 7.00
C GLY A 164 -5.90 -10.85 5.67
N PHE A 165 -5.99 -12.16 5.42
CA PHE A 165 -6.62 -12.67 4.20
C PHE A 165 -8.09 -12.26 4.08
N VAL A 166 -8.80 -12.31 5.20
CA VAL A 166 -10.24 -11.99 5.32
C VAL A 166 -10.45 -10.67 6.04
N THR A 167 -9.69 -10.43 7.10
CA THR A 167 -9.84 -9.26 7.95
C THR A 167 -9.39 -8.00 7.23
N ALA A 168 -10.31 -7.05 7.08
CA ALA A 168 -10.06 -5.71 6.59
C ALA A 168 -10.20 -4.69 7.73
N ARG A 169 -9.58 -3.53 7.58
CA ARG A 169 -9.92 -2.35 8.40
C ARG A 169 -10.82 -1.45 7.58
N GLU A 170 -12.11 -1.54 7.85
CA GLU A 170 -13.13 -0.84 7.08
C GLU A 170 -12.83 0.67 6.98
N GLY A 171 -13.00 1.23 5.79
CA GLY A 171 -12.67 2.63 5.49
C GLY A 171 -11.17 2.98 5.49
N VAL A 172 -10.29 2.05 5.81
CA VAL A 172 -8.85 2.25 6.01
C VAL A 172 -8.03 1.42 5.04
N CYS A 173 -8.00 0.10 5.27
CA CYS A 173 -7.21 -0.82 4.47
C CYS A 173 -8.01 -2.04 4.06
N PRO A 174 -7.88 -2.48 2.80
CA PRO A 174 -8.47 -3.73 2.35
C PRO A 174 -7.77 -4.94 2.99
N SER A 175 -8.48 -6.06 3.10
CA SER A 175 -7.88 -7.36 3.36
C SER A 175 -6.94 -7.78 2.21
N TYR A 176 -6.12 -8.81 2.41
CA TYR A 176 -5.29 -9.34 1.31
C TYR A 176 -6.16 -9.77 0.13
N TYR A 177 -7.29 -10.41 0.40
CA TYR A 177 -8.24 -10.79 -0.63
C TYR A 177 -8.77 -9.59 -1.41
N GLN A 178 -9.25 -8.56 -0.73
CA GLN A 178 -9.75 -7.34 -1.37
C GLN A 178 -8.63 -6.57 -2.10
N GLY A 179 -7.42 -6.58 -1.54
CA GLY A 179 -6.25 -5.93 -2.14
C GLY A 179 -5.81 -6.57 -3.43
N VAL A 180 -5.71 -7.90 -3.45
CA VAL A 180 -5.23 -8.69 -4.59
C VAL A 180 -6.35 -8.94 -5.60
N MET A 181 -7.49 -9.52 -5.16
CA MET A 181 -8.59 -9.86 -6.06
C MET A 181 -9.38 -8.64 -6.52
N GLY A 182 -9.59 -7.68 -5.62
CA GLY A 182 -10.31 -6.43 -5.89
C GLY A 182 -9.43 -5.32 -6.48
N GLY A 183 -8.14 -5.52 -6.64
CA GLY A 183 -7.20 -4.53 -7.19
C GLY A 183 -6.98 -3.28 -6.32
N ARG A 184 -7.41 -3.33 -5.05
CA ARG A 184 -7.37 -2.17 -4.16
C ARG A 184 -5.97 -1.79 -3.68
N TRP A 185 -4.97 -2.64 -3.88
CA TRP A 185 -3.59 -2.35 -3.51
C TRP A 185 -2.74 -1.78 -4.64
N ALA A 186 -3.30 -1.56 -5.82
CA ALA A 186 -2.54 -1.06 -6.96
C ALA A 186 -1.22 -1.85 -7.17
N LEU A 187 -1.32 -3.19 -7.17
CA LEU A 187 -0.15 -4.03 -7.35
C LEU A 187 0.51 -3.76 -8.71
N PRO A 188 1.84 -3.61 -8.77
CA PRO A 188 2.56 -3.39 -10.03
C PRO A 188 2.51 -4.62 -10.92
N SER A 189 2.74 -4.43 -12.21
CA SER A 189 2.89 -5.54 -13.19
C SER A 189 4.30 -6.15 -13.15
N GLY A 190 4.58 -7.08 -14.06
CA GLY A 190 5.90 -7.71 -14.21
C GLY A 190 6.01 -9.07 -13.55
N ASN A 191 7.24 -9.48 -13.20
CA ASN A 191 7.51 -10.75 -12.52
C ASN A 191 8.59 -10.52 -11.46
N PRO A 192 8.21 -10.22 -10.21
CA PRO A 192 9.17 -10.13 -9.11
C PRO A 192 9.85 -11.48 -8.89
N GLY A 193 11.10 -11.49 -8.48
CA GLY A 193 11.84 -12.73 -8.22
C GLY A 193 11.21 -13.55 -7.10
N VAL A 194 10.62 -12.84 -6.11
CA VAL A 194 9.94 -13.44 -4.96
C VAL A 194 8.67 -12.68 -4.62
N ILE A 195 7.64 -13.41 -4.22
CA ILE A 195 6.45 -12.89 -3.54
C ILE A 195 6.47 -13.46 -2.12
N TYR A 196 6.62 -12.59 -1.13
CA TYR A 196 6.47 -12.96 0.27
C TYR A 196 5.03 -12.68 0.71
N LEU A 197 4.36 -13.71 1.21
CA LEU A 197 2.99 -13.64 1.71
C LEU A 197 2.98 -13.99 3.20
N ASP A 198 2.55 -13.05 4.03
CA ASP A 198 2.52 -13.24 5.48
C ASP A 198 1.24 -13.95 5.93
N ALA A 199 1.38 -14.90 6.84
CA ALA A 199 0.25 -15.55 7.49
C ALA A 199 -0.26 -14.65 8.62
N SER A 200 -1.23 -13.82 8.34
CA SER A 200 -1.75 -12.89 9.33
C SER A 200 -2.43 -13.58 10.51
N GLY A 201 -2.01 -13.20 11.71
CA GLY A 201 -2.69 -13.59 12.95
C GLY A 201 -4.03 -12.88 13.18
N ASN A 202 -4.39 -11.89 12.37
CA ASN A 202 -5.61 -11.09 12.55
C ASN A 202 -6.88 -11.83 12.13
N ASP A 203 -6.78 -12.79 11.22
CA ASP A 203 -7.94 -13.52 10.67
C ASP A 203 -8.60 -14.48 11.64
N ILE A 204 -7.91 -14.84 12.69
CA ILE A 204 -8.40 -15.83 13.65
C ILE A 204 -9.54 -15.31 14.54
N TYR A 205 -9.80 -14.01 14.49
CA TYR A 205 -10.88 -13.37 15.24
C TYR A 205 -12.19 -13.26 14.49
N ILE A 206 -12.25 -13.70 13.22
CA ILE A 206 -13.43 -13.53 12.36
C ILE A 206 -14.62 -14.42 12.73
N HIS A 207 -14.36 -15.53 13.43
CA HIS A 207 -15.37 -16.44 13.92
C HIS A 207 -15.04 -16.90 15.34
N GLU A 208 -16.08 -17.13 16.16
CA GLU A 208 -15.93 -17.80 17.46
C GLU A 208 -15.62 -19.29 17.27
N ASP A 209 -16.22 -19.91 16.23
CA ASP A 209 -15.94 -21.28 15.83
C ASP A 209 -14.62 -21.35 15.04
N GLU A 210 -13.65 -22.01 15.62
CA GLU A 210 -12.31 -22.19 15.04
C GLU A 210 -12.34 -22.93 13.70
N THR A 211 -13.21 -23.92 13.54
CA THR A 211 -13.32 -24.70 12.30
C THR A 211 -13.77 -23.80 11.15
N LYS A 212 -14.83 -23.01 11.39
CA LYS A 212 -15.33 -22.03 10.40
C LYS A 212 -14.31 -20.97 10.09
N ALA A 213 -13.55 -20.48 11.10
CA ALA A 213 -12.46 -19.54 10.88
C ALA A 213 -11.38 -20.13 9.97
N ARG A 214 -10.98 -21.37 10.20
CA ARG A 214 -9.99 -22.10 9.39
C ARG A 214 -10.44 -22.25 7.94
N GLU A 215 -11.66 -22.73 7.72
CA GLU A 215 -12.23 -22.93 6.39
C GLU A 215 -12.31 -21.61 5.62
N HIS A 216 -12.78 -20.56 6.28
CA HIS A 216 -12.92 -19.23 5.66
C HIS A 216 -11.57 -18.62 5.27
N VAL A 217 -10.58 -18.66 6.17
CA VAL A 217 -9.23 -18.16 5.90
C VAL A 217 -8.56 -18.97 4.80
N ASN A 218 -8.65 -20.31 4.84
CA ASN A 218 -8.04 -21.19 3.86
C ASN A 218 -8.59 -20.93 2.44
N ALA A 219 -9.92 -20.75 2.32
CA ALA A 219 -10.56 -20.45 1.05
C ALA A 219 -10.03 -19.14 0.42
N HIS A 220 -9.91 -18.08 1.21
CA HIS A 220 -9.41 -16.78 0.75
C HIS A 220 -7.91 -16.82 0.46
N GLN A 221 -7.14 -17.50 1.29
CA GLN A 221 -5.71 -17.70 1.09
C GLN A 221 -5.43 -18.41 -0.24
N THR A 222 -6.14 -19.50 -0.52
CA THR A 222 -6.02 -20.24 -1.79
C THR A 222 -6.30 -19.35 -2.98
N GLN A 223 -7.40 -18.58 -2.95
CA GLN A 223 -7.76 -17.66 -4.03
C GLN A 223 -6.72 -16.55 -4.24
N VAL A 224 -6.18 -15.99 -3.15
CA VAL A 224 -5.10 -14.99 -3.23
C VAL A 224 -3.85 -15.58 -3.87
N ILE A 225 -3.42 -16.77 -3.46
CA ILE A 225 -2.23 -17.43 -4.02
C ILE A 225 -2.42 -17.73 -5.51
N GLU A 226 -3.56 -18.28 -5.89
CA GLU A 226 -3.88 -18.56 -7.29
C GLU A 226 -3.90 -17.29 -8.15
N GLN A 227 -4.45 -16.20 -7.61
CA GLN A 227 -4.45 -14.92 -8.32
C GLN A 227 -3.03 -14.36 -8.48
N LEU A 228 -2.21 -14.42 -7.43
CA LEU A 228 -0.80 -13.99 -7.50
C LEU A 228 -0.02 -14.82 -8.53
N ARG A 229 -0.29 -16.13 -8.63
CA ARG A 229 0.31 -16.98 -9.69
C ARG A 229 -0.13 -16.59 -11.09
N ARG A 230 -1.40 -16.23 -11.27
CA ARG A 230 -1.89 -15.73 -12.58
C ARG A 230 -1.25 -14.39 -12.94
N MET A 231 -1.11 -13.48 -11.95
CA MET A 231 -0.51 -12.17 -12.16
C MET A 231 1.01 -12.23 -12.39
N TYR A 232 1.68 -13.17 -11.72
CA TYR A 232 3.14 -13.27 -11.66
C TYR A 232 3.62 -14.71 -11.89
N PRO A 233 3.45 -15.25 -13.11
CA PRO A 233 3.62 -16.68 -13.35
C PRO A 233 5.04 -17.21 -13.16
N SER A 234 6.05 -16.34 -13.21
CA SER A 234 7.47 -16.72 -13.05
C SER A 234 7.99 -16.46 -11.63
N SER A 235 7.17 -15.91 -10.73
CA SER A 235 7.60 -15.54 -9.39
C SER A 235 7.53 -16.73 -8.42
N LYS A 236 8.49 -16.82 -7.52
CA LYS A 236 8.42 -17.77 -6.39
C LYS A 236 7.57 -17.17 -5.28
N ILE A 237 6.56 -17.91 -4.81
CA ILE A 237 5.77 -17.50 -3.65
C ILE A 237 6.34 -18.19 -2.41
N VAL A 238 6.67 -17.39 -1.41
CA VAL A 238 7.15 -17.84 -0.10
C VAL A 238 6.12 -17.43 0.94
N PHE A 239 5.73 -18.37 1.78
CA PHE A 239 4.76 -18.14 2.83
C PHE A 239 5.45 -17.98 4.18
N GLY A 240 5.26 -16.84 4.84
CA GLY A 240 5.78 -16.59 6.18
C GLY A 240 4.76 -16.94 7.26
N GLY A 241 5.21 -17.61 8.32
CA GLY A 241 4.39 -17.87 9.50
C GLY A 241 4.23 -16.64 10.40
N VAL A 242 3.20 -16.66 11.23
CA VAL A 242 2.98 -15.64 12.27
C VAL A 242 4.04 -15.79 13.37
N VAL A 243 4.78 -14.73 13.65
CA VAL A 243 5.75 -14.70 14.74
C VAL A 243 5.04 -14.35 16.06
N SER A 244 5.33 -15.10 17.14
CA SER A 244 4.88 -14.73 18.48
C SER A 244 5.65 -13.50 18.96
N MET A 245 4.93 -12.49 19.46
CA MET A 245 5.53 -11.26 19.99
C MET A 245 5.74 -11.29 21.52
N SER A 246 5.29 -12.33 22.20
CA SER A 246 5.39 -12.45 23.66
C SER A 246 6.35 -13.56 24.06
N GLU A 247 7.34 -13.22 24.88
CA GLU A 247 8.19 -14.20 25.59
C GLU A 247 7.44 -14.84 26.76
N ASP A 248 6.36 -14.20 27.23
CA ASP A 248 5.53 -14.69 28.32
C ASP A 248 4.35 -15.52 27.81
N ALA A 249 4.60 -16.78 27.49
CA ALA A 249 3.59 -17.75 27.04
C ALA A 249 2.48 -18.00 28.09
N ALA A 250 2.68 -17.64 29.36
CA ALA A 250 1.69 -17.85 30.42
C ALA A 250 0.64 -16.73 30.43
N ALA A 251 1.02 -15.48 30.16
CA ALA A 251 0.11 -14.34 30.14
C ALA A 251 -0.78 -14.32 28.88
N ASP A 252 -0.41 -15.07 27.81
CA ASP A 252 -1.02 -14.97 26.50
C ASP A 252 -1.40 -16.32 25.86
N LYS A 253 -1.94 -17.24 26.65
CA LYS A 253 -2.36 -18.58 26.17
C LYS A 253 -3.35 -18.48 24.99
N GLN A 254 -4.28 -17.52 25.02
CA GLN A 254 -5.28 -17.36 23.98
C GLN A 254 -4.66 -16.83 22.68
N LEU A 255 -3.80 -15.82 22.75
CA LEU A 255 -3.11 -15.26 21.60
C LEU A 255 -2.10 -16.24 21.00
N THR A 256 -1.38 -17.00 21.85
CA THR A 256 -0.48 -18.07 21.41
C THR A 256 -1.23 -19.16 20.67
N ARG A 257 -2.39 -19.60 21.20
CA ARG A 257 -3.25 -20.60 20.53
C ARG A 257 -3.72 -20.08 19.17
N LYS A 258 -4.17 -18.85 19.09
CA LYS A 258 -4.66 -18.24 17.85
C LYS A 258 -3.56 -18.13 16.79
N ARG A 259 -2.34 -17.76 17.19
CA ARG A 259 -1.19 -17.73 16.26
C ARG A 259 -0.80 -19.13 15.79
N HIS A 260 -0.90 -20.11 16.66
CA HIS A 260 -0.70 -21.52 16.29
C HIS A 260 -1.69 -21.95 15.21
N VAL A 261 -2.97 -21.62 15.37
CA VAL A 261 -4.01 -21.88 14.38
C VAL A 261 -3.73 -21.17 13.07
N ALA A 262 -3.36 -19.88 13.10
CA ALA A 262 -3.00 -19.14 11.88
C ALA A 262 -1.82 -19.80 11.14
N ASN A 263 -0.80 -20.26 11.87
CA ASN A 263 0.32 -20.97 11.27
C ASN A 263 -0.08 -22.34 10.68
N GLU A 264 -1.02 -23.06 11.30
CA GLU A 264 -1.52 -24.32 10.75
C GLU A 264 -2.32 -24.10 9.47
N VAL A 265 -3.20 -23.09 9.43
CA VAL A 265 -3.95 -22.71 8.22
C VAL A 265 -2.97 -22.31 7.11
N ALA A 266 -1.97 -21.49 7.43
CA ALA A 266 -0.94 -21.10 6.47
C ALA A 266 -0.20 -22.31 5.89
N ARG A 267 0.21 -23.26 6.73
CA ARG A 267 0.88 -24.50 6.29
C ARG A 267 -0.03 -25.37 5.44
N GLN A 268 -1.29 -25.49 5.81
CA GLN A 268 -2.28 -26.24 5.02
C GLN A 268 -2.43 -25.63 3.62
N GLY A 269 -2.72 -24.33 3.54
CA GLY A 269 -2.86 -23.64 2.25
C GLY A 269 -1.57 -23.67 1.43
N ALA A 270 -0.41 -23.58 2.05
CA ALA A 270 0.88 -23.74 1.38
C ALA A 270 1.04 -25.13 0.75
N ARG A 271 0.66 -26.19 1.46
CA ARG A 271 0.68 -27.58 0.93
C ARG A 271 -0.32 -27.76 -0.20
N GLU A 272 -1.56 -27.32 -0.02
CA GLU A 272 -2.63 -27.47 -1.01
C GLU A 272 -2.33 -26.69 -2.31
N THR A 273 -1.69 -25.56 -2.17
CA THR A 273 -1.30 -24.73 -3.33
C THR A 273 0.12 -25.00 -3.83
N GLY A 274 0.92 -25.83 -3.15
CA GLY A 274 2.30 -26.13 -3.55
C GLY A 274 3.23 -24.91 -3.49
N VAL A 275 3.04 -24.02 -2.52
CA VAL A 275 3.96 -22.90 -2.18
C VAL A 275 4.95 -23.34 -1.12
N LEU A 276 6.11 -22.68 -1.09
CA LEU A 276 7.19 -22.95 -0.13
C LEU A 276 6.96 -22.25 1.21
#